data_31e51cb135891bee2fff11aead9a0a8f
#
_entry.id   31e51cb135891bee2fff11aead9a0a8f
#
_cell.length_a   1.000
_cell.length_b   1.000
_cell.length_c   1.000
_cell.angle_alpha   90.00
_cell.angle_beta   90.00
_cell.angle_gamma   90.00
#
_symmetry.space_group_name_H-M   'P 1'
#
loop_
_entity.id
_entity.type
_entity.pdbx_description
1 polymer ?
#
loop_
_entity_poly.entity_id
_entity_poly.type
_entity_poly.pdbx_seq_one_letter_code
_entity_poly.pdbx_strand_id
1 'polypeptide(L)'
;VNCTTYKELKNVSYEKEAFDILNRIRGNIQEETSIFLLIQLSYLALNYKPLSSKEELIESVASDFNDEYTLNQLKRVIKKVPFEIIEQVSDNYDENTLKAIILFSEDNDIRSNLSGTPLGVTKLVNELLEVQSDDTVLDLGSGIGSYLLETKMETGAEKVCGVEINIQMNIISTIRAKVAQFPIQLKLGNILSQDYRSFKATKVFSNPPVGVREPGIDDTIKDNNALTELIDIEEYNISADWAFILSSYANQKPGGKTAVLMYNQVLFREQDHDIREKIISEGWLEAIIALPEKLFPSTAIPFTLLIFSENNETVRMVDASEISTRDQKKNILTNKNIQEIVAAYKQENEISKHLTYEDFEKQEFILTPIRYFGFIPDASKMTPIDDLTRSINRGAMISRKELDTMTTTKETGIKYLKIQDIENASINKNLPNLKNVDEKYHNYFLEEGNLVISKSSPYKIARVENSKNTKILATGNLYYIEIDEDKVNPTFIEMYLKSDEGQAQLERLSTGSVIETISIKNLKTILIPNLSREEQDTLVKEYLEYEEQLDLLDRQKEIISQRRKELIEKVL
;
A
#
# COMPACT_ATOMS: atom_id res chain seq x y z
N VAL A 1 -21.84 22.77 -34.78
CA VAL A 1 -20.60 22.65 -34.01
C VAL A 1 -20.47 21.19 -33.63
N ASN A 2 -19.55 20.44 -34.27
CA ASN A 2 -19.29 19.04 -33.90
C ASN A 2 -18.65 19.04 -32.51
N CYS A 3 -19.40 18.62 -31.51
CA CYS A 3 -18.92 18.50 -30.13
C CYS A 3 -18.02 17.26 -30.06
N THR A 4 -16.72 17.44 -29.85
CA THR A 4 -15.77 16.34 -29.72
C THR A 4 -16.11 15.53 -28.47
N THR A 5 -16.30 14.22 -28.63
CA THR A 5 -16.68 13.32 -27.53
C THR A 5 -15.52 13.10 -26.55
N TYR A 6 -15.84 12.70 -25.31
CA TYR A 6 -14.84 12.32 -24.31
C TYR A 6 -13.83 11.29 -24.84
N LYS A 7 -14.31 10.31 -25.62
CA LYS A 7 -13.47 9.27 -26.23
C LYS A 7 -12.50 9.82 -27.29
N GLU A 8 -12.95 10.79 -28.08
CA GLU A 8 -12.11 11.45 -29.08
C GLU A 8 -11.05 12.34 -28.43
N LEU A 9 -11.40 13.02 -27.34
CA LEU A 9 -10.47 13.86 -26.57
C LEU A 9 -9.31 13.06 -25.96
N LYS A 10 -9.48 11.78 -25.65
CA LYS A 10 -8.37 10.89 -25.19
C LYS A 10 -7.23 10.75 -26.22
N ASN A 11 -7.49 10.99 -27.49
CA ASN A 11 -6.49 10.89 -28.57
C ASN A 11 -5.83 12.24 -28.90
N VAL A 12 -6.19 13.31 -28.19
CA VAL A 12 -5.58 14.64 -28.36
C VAL A 12 -4.27 14.65 -27.58
N SER A 13 -3.16 14.99 -28.26
CA SER A 13 -1.87 15.22 -27.58
C SER A 13 -1.95 16.52 -26.81
N TYR A 14 -1.59 16.51 -25.53
CA TYR A 14 -1.70 17.64 -24.61
C TYR A 14 -0.53 17.78 -23.63
N GLU A 15 0.36 16.81 -23.56
CA GLU A 15 1.40 16.73 -22.53
C GLU A 15 2.38 17.91 -22.61
N LYS A 16 2.75 18.30 -23.82
CA LYS A 16 3.63 19.44 -24.05
C LYS A 16 2.96 20.74 -23.67
N GLU A 17 1.73 20.91 -24.09
CA GLU A 17 0.89 22.10 -23.83
C GLU A 17 0.59 22.23 -22.33
N ALA A 18 0.28 21.13 -21.65
CA ALA A 18 0.10 21.09 -20.20
C ALA A 18 1.37 21.55 -19.46
N PHE A 19 2.53 21.06 -19.87
CA PHE A 19 3.83 21.49 -19.32
C PHE A 19 4.13 22.97 -19.55
N ASP A 20 3.83 23.48 -20.74
CA ASP A 20 4.03 24.91 -21.10
C ASP A 20 3.12 25.81 -20.25
N ILE A 21 1.85 25.43 -20.05
CA ILE A 21 0.91 26.16 -19.19
C ILE A 21 1.42 26.19 -17.74
N LEU A 22 1.81 25.04 -17.20
CA LEU A 22 2.35 24.92 -15.85
C LEU A 22 3.58 25.85 -15.66
N ASN A 23 4.48 25.92 -16.63
CA ASN A 23 5.66 26.78 -16.55
C ASN A 23 5.32 28.29 -16.59
N ARG A 24 4.30 28.70 -17.35
CA ARG A 24 3.86 30.12 -17.45
C ARG A 24 3.21 30.58 -16.13
N ILE A 25 2.52 29.70 -15.44
CA ILE A 25 1.81 29.99 -14.18
C ILE A 25 2.77 29.94 -12.99
N ARG A 26 3.88 29.22 -13.10
CA ARG A 26 4.88 29.03 -12.04
C ARG A 26 5.39 30.37 -11.50
N GLY A 27 5.17 30.61 -10.20
CA GLY A 27 5.55 31.85 -9.51
C GLY A 27 4.43 32.88 -9.36
N ASN A 28 3.31 32.75 -10.07
CA ASN A 28 2.16 33.65 -9.95
C ASN A 28 1.02 33.10 -9.06
N ILE A 29 1.03 31.78 -8.80
CA ILE A 29 0.04 31.09 -7.97
C ILE A 29 0.79 30.17 -6.99
N GLN A 30 0.51 30.30 -5.70
CA GLN A 30 1.27 29.63 -4.64
C GLN A 30 0.84 28.18 -4.35
N GLU A 31 -0.29 27.72 -4.88
CA GLU A 31 -0.85 26.39 -4.59
C GLU A 31 -1.05 25.59 -5.89
N GLU A 32 -0.57 24.34 -5.91
CA GLU A 32 -0.68 23.43 -7.07
C GLU A 32 -2.13 23.19 -7.51
N THR A 33 -3.05 23.12 -6.56
CA THR A 33 -4.51 23.02 -6.79
C THR A 33 -5.06 24.20 -7.58
N SER A 34 -4.48 25.40 -7.39
CA SER A 34 -4.86 26.60 -8.09
C SER A 34 -4.54 26.56 -9.57
N ILE A 35 -3.49 25.81 -9.97
CA ILE A 35 -3.07 25.64 -11.37
C ILE A 35 -4.11 24.85 -12.15
N PHE A 36 -4.54 23.71 -11.61
CA PHE A 36 -5.55 22.89 -12.26
C PHE A 36 -6.88 23.64 -12.40
N LEU A 37 -7.26 24.36 -11.37
CA LEU A 37 -8.46 25.22 -11.41
C LEU A 37 -8.33 26.35 -12.44
N LEU A 38 -7.14 26.91 -12.61
CA LEU A 38 -6.91 27.95 -13.64
C LEU A 38 -7.15 27.40 -15.05
N ILE A 39 -6.68 26.20 -15.37
CA ILE A 39 -6.91 25.57 -16.68
C ILE A 39 -8.40 25.41 -16.93
N GLN A 40 -9.15 24.96 -15.90
CA GLN A 40 -10.59 24.81 -15.98
C GLN A 40 -11.30 26.15 -16.18
N LEU A 41 -10.85 27.20 -15.49
CA LEU A 41 -11.37 28.55 -15.68
C LEU A 41 -11.08 29.08 -17.10
N SER A 42 -9.94 28.72 -17.67
CA SER A 42 -9.60 29.06 -19.05
C SER A 42 -10.56 28.40 -20.05
N TYR A 43 -10.96 27.15 -19.82
CA TYR A 43 -11.98 26.50 -20.62
C TYR A 43 -13.34 27.22 -20.50
N LEU A 44 -13.75 27.59 -19.30
CA LEU A 44 -14.98 28.37 -19.09
C LEU A 44 -14.91 29.71 -19.81
N ALA A 45 -13.76 30.39 -19.77
CA ALA A 45 -13.55 31.64 -20.50
C ALA A 45 -13.71 31.47 -22.01
N LEU A 46 -13.22 30.36 -22.60
CA LEU A 46 -13.42 30.04 -24.02
C LEU A 46 -14.89 29.91 -24.40
N ASN A 47 -15.71 29.28 -23.53
CA ASN A 47 -17.14 29.11 -23.80
C ASN A 47 -17.97 30.39 -23.59
N TYR A 48 -17.51 31.29 -22.73
CA TYR A 48 -18.20 32.54 -22.40
C TYR A 48 -17.57 33.78 -23.07
N LYS A 49 -16.74 33.59 -24.08
CA LYS A 49 -16.16 34.67 -24.85
C LYS A 49 -17.23 35.47 -25.63
N PRO A 50 -17.00 36.77 -25.80
CA PRO A 50 -15.87 37.59 -25.32
C PRO A 50 -16.07 37.98 -23.84
N LEU A 51 -15.01 37.84 -23.03
CA LEU A 51 -14.98 38.32 -21.65
C LEU A 51 -13.98 39.48 -21.56
N SER A 52 -14.34 40.57 -20.89
CA SER A 52 -13.50 41.75 -20.76
C SER A 52 -12.93 41.95 -19.34
N SER A 53 -13.39 41.17 -18.38
CA SER A 53 -13.00 41.31 -16.97
C SER A 53 -13.18 40.04 -16.17
N LYS A 54 -12.55 39.98 -14.99
CA LYS A 54 -12.80 38.90 -13.99
C LYS A 54 -14.25 38.89 -13.48
N GLU A 55 -14.83 40.05 -13.32
CA GLU A 55 -16.21 40.23 -12.88
C GLU A 55 -17.17 39.57 -13.86
N GLU A 56 -16.99 39.80 -15.14
CA GLU A 56 -17.78 39.18 -16.20
C GLU A 56 -17.59 37.64 -16.22
N LEU A 57 -16.34 37.14 -16.05
CA LEU A 57 -16.08 35.71 -15.91
C LEU A 57 -16.79 35.13 -14.68
N ILE A 58 -16.75 35.80 -13.52
CA ILE A 58 -17.42 35.37 -12.31
C ILE A 58 -18.95 35.28 -12.52
N GLU A 59 -19.54 36.28 -13.15
CA GLU A 59 -20.98 36.28 -13.43
C GLU A 59 -21.37 35.16 -14.41
N SER A 60 -20.54 34.94 -15.43
CA SER A 60 -20.78 33.89 -16.43
C SER A 60 -20.71 32.47 -15.82
N VAL A 61 -19.78 32.21 -14.91
CA VAL A 61 -19.64 30.88 -14.27
C VAL A 61 -20.57 30.72 -13.08
N ALA A 62 -21.13 31.82 -12.52
CA ALA A 62 -22.02 31.77 -11.37
C ALA A 62 -23.27 30.91 -11.61
N SER A 63 -23.80 30.94 -12.84
CA SER A 63 -24.96 30.14 -13.23
C SER A 63 -24.73 28.63 -13.22
N ASP A 64 -23.49 28.20 -13.16
CA ASP A 64 -23.10 26.78 -13.21
C ASP A 64 -23.05 26.15 -11.81
N PHE A 65 -23.10 26.95 -10.76
CA PHE A 65 -23.02 26.51 -9.37
C PHE A 65 -24.22 27.04 -8.56
N ASN A 66 -25.05 26.12 -8.13
CA ASN A 66 -26.28 26.46 -7.36
C ASN A 66 -26.01 26.66 -5.85
N ASP A 67 -24.80 26.30 -5.38
CA ASP A 67 -24.40 26.38 -3.99
C ASP A 67 -23.56 27.64 -3.73
N GLU A 68 -24.04 28.50 -2.83
CA GLU A 68 -23.43 29.79 -2.51
C GLU A 68 -22.03 29.65 -1.92
N TYR A 69 -21.78 28.60 -1.12
CA TYR A 69 -20.46 28.38 -0.52
C TYR A 69 -19.42 28.02 -1.58
N THR A 70 -19.74 27.08 -2.46
CA THR A 70 -18.90 26.69 -3.61
C THR A 70 -18.62 27.88 -4.52
N LEU A 71 -19.64 28.66 -4.84
CA LEU A 71 -19.51 29.85 -5.64
C LEU A 71 -18.60 30.91 -5.00
N ASN A 72 -18.68 31.10 -3.69
CA ASN A 72 -17.81 32.02 -2.98
C ASN A 72 -16.35 31.57 -2.99
N GLN A 73 -16.06 30.27 -2.91
CA GLN A 73 -14.70 29.74 -3.05
C GLN A 73 -14.18 29.92 -4.47
N LEU A 74 -14.98 29.64 -5.50
CA LEU A 74 -14.61 29.86 -6.90
C LEU A 74 -14.28 31.34 -7.15
N LYS A 75 -15.11 32.27 -6.66
CA LYS A 75 -14.87 33.71 -6.73
C LYS A 75 -13.53 34.11 -6.10
N ARG A 76 -13.18 33.52 -4.93
CA ARG A 76 -11.89 33.79 -4.27
C ARG A 76 -10.71 33.35 -5.13
N VAL A 77 -10.79 32.18 -5.77
CA VAL A 77 -9.72 31.68 -6.65
C VAL A 77 -9.58 32.57 -7.89
N ILE A 78 -10.69 32.89 -8.57
CA ILE A 78 -10.67 33.78 -9.75
C ILE A 78 -10.04 35.15 -9.43
N LYS A 79 -10.35 35.71 -8.26
CA LYS A 79 -9.76 37.00 -7.84
C LYS A 79 -8.25 36.95 -7.63
N LYS A 80 -7.70 35.81 -7.20
CA LYS A 80 -6.26 35.63 -6.98
C LYS A 80 -5.46 35.47 -8.28
N VAL A 81 -6.08 34.97 -9.33
CA VAL A 81 -5.40 34.74 -10.63
C VAL A 81 -5.47 36.00 -11.48
N PRO A 82 -4.36 36.51 -12.02
CA PRO A 82 -4.37 37.63 -12.99
C PRO A 82 -5.22 37.27 -14.21
N PHE A 83 -6.13 38.17 -14.60
CA PHE A 83 -7.03 37.91 -15.73
C PHE A 83 -6.29 37.73 -17.04
N GLU A 84 -5.19 38.46 -17.22
CA GLU A 84 -4.30 38.39 -18.38
C GLU A 84 -3.72 36.96 -18.56
N ILE A 85 -3.51 36.19 -17.50
CA ILE A 85 -3.08 34.80 -17.58
C ILE A 85 -4.21 33.93 -18.13
N ILE A 86 -5.43 34.17 -17.71
CA ILE A 86 -6.62 33.43 -18.19
C ILE A 86 -6.81 33.71 -19.68
N GLU A 87 -6.71 34.98 -20.10
CA GLU A 87 -6.79 35.37 -21.51
C GLU A 87 -5.68 34.70 -22.34
N GLN A 88 -4.42 34.80 -21.89
CA GLN A 88 -3.27 34.23 -22.61
C GLN A 88 -3.43 32.71 -22.79
N VAL A 89 -3.89 31.98 -21.79
CA VAL A 89 -4.15 30.54 -21.91
C VAL A 89 -5.29 30.28 -22.89
N SER A 90 -6.39 31.02 -22.79
CA SER A 90 -7.55 30.88 -23.67
C SER A 90 -7.23 31.23 -25.14
N ASP A 91 -6.32 32.18 -25.38
CA ASP A 91 -6.01 32.65 -26.73
C ASP A 91 -4.91 31.81 -27.43
N ASN A 92 -4.06 31.12 -26.65
CA ASN A 92 -2.93 30.36 -27.19
C ASN A 92 -3.21 28.88 -27.40
N TYR A 93 -4.28 28.34 -26.83
CA TYR A 93 -4.59 26.91 -26.92
C TYR A 93 -6.01 26.70 -27.42
N ASP A 94 -6.19 25.71 -28.29
CA ASP A 94 -7.51 25.35 -28.80
C ASP A 94 -8.37 24.65 -27.74
N GLU A 95 -9.69 24.68 -27.95
CA GLU A 95 -10.68 24.16 -27.02
C GLU A 95 -10.47 22.66 -26.72
N ASN A 96 -10.15 21.84 -27.72
CA ASN A 96 -9.96 20.40 -27.53
C ASN A 96 -8.70 20.09 -26.73
N THR A 97 -7.60 20.83 -26.95
CA THR A 97 -6.37 20.72 -26.16
C THR A 97 -6.63 21.08 -24.70
N LEU A 98 -7.35 22.19 -24.42
CA LEU A 98 -7.70 22.56 -23.04
C LEU A 98 -8.64 21.53 -22.40
N LYS A 99 -9.63 21.01 -23.13
CA LYS A 99 -10.50 19.94 -22.65
C LYS A 99 -9.70 18.66 -22.31
N ALA A 100 -8.79 18.27 -23.19
CA ALA A 100 -7.94 17.09 -22.95
C ALA A 100 -7.06 17.27 -21.71
N ILE A 101 -6.44 18.44 -21.53
CA ILE A 101 -5.68 18.77 -20.32
C ILE A 101 -6.56 18.67 -19.07
N ILE A 102 -7.75 19.25 -19.06
CA ILE A 102 -8.68 19.23 -17.93
C ILE A 102 -9.09 17.81 -17.56
N LEU A 103 -9.31 16.97 -18.56
CA LEU A 103 -9.83 15.61 -18.36
C LEU A 103 -8.75 14.56 -18.04
N PHE A 104 -7.51 14.75 -18.56
CA PHE A 104 -6.52 13.65 -18.59
C PHE A 104 -5.15 14.00 -18.04
N SER A 105 -4.86 15.27 -17.64
CA SER A 105 -3.52 15.65 -17.18
C SER A 105 -3.15 15.17 -15.77
N GLU A 106 -4.09 14.65 -15.01
CA GLU A 106 -3.88 14.20 -13.63
C GLU A 106 -2.81 13.11 -13.46
N ASP A 107 -2.65 12.24 -14.47
CA ASP A 107 -1.69 11.13 -14.45
C ASP A 107 -0.23 11.61 -14.60
N ASN A 108 0.01 12.83 -15.05
CA ASN A 108 1.33 13.34 -15.39
C ASN A 108 1.91 14.30 -14.35
N ASP A 109 1.14 14.73 -13.36
CA ASP A 109 1.59 15.67 -12.34
C ASP A 109 1.96 14.97 -11.02
N ILE A 110 3.19 14.43 -10.97
CA ILE A 110 3.77 13.77 -9.77
C ILE A 110 3.89 14.73 -8.57
N ARG A 111 3.70 16.04 -8.77
CA ARG A 111 3.85 17.08 -7.74
C ARG A 111 2.54 17.56 -7.16
N SER A 112 1.43 17.24 -7.79
CA SER A 112 0.12 17.58 -7.26
C SER A 112 -0.41 16.43 -6.40
N ASN A 113 -0.88 16.73 -5.20
CA ASN A 113 -1.65 15.80 -4.37
C ASN A 113 -3.05 15.50 -4.99
N LEU A 114 -3.19 15.71 -6.30
CA LEU A 114 -4.41 15.61 -7.09
C LEU A 114 -4.49 14.31 -7.90
N SER A 115 -3.70 13.28 -7.53
CA SER A 115 -3.76 12.01 -8.25
C SER A 115 -5.15 11.36 -8.09
N GLY A 116 -5.85 11.17 -9.20
CA GLY A 116 -7.09 10.42 -9.26
C GLY A 116 -6.85 8.90 -9.17
N THR A 117 -7.93 8.14 -9.19
CA THR A 117 -7.83 6.67 -9.30
C THR A 117 -7.31 6.30 -10.68
N PRO A 118 -6.20 5.53 -10.80
CA PRO A 118 -5.63 5.15 -12.09
C PRO A 118 -6.63 4.40 -12.99
N LEU A 119 -6.57 4.64 -14.29
CA LEU A 119 -7.49 4.06 -15.27
C LEU A 119 -7.60 2.53 -15.17
N GLY A 120 -6.46 1.83 -15.04
CA GLY A 120 -6.46 0.38 -14.92
C GLY A 120 -7.16 -0.11 -13.65
N VAL A 121 -7.03 0.63 -12.54
CA VAL A 121 -7.74 0.33 -11.28
C VAL A 121 -9.25 0.59 -11.43
N THR A 122 -9.64 1.70 -12.05
CA THR A 122 -11.06 2.01 -12.33
C THR A 122 -11.72 0.89 -13.15
N LYS A 123 -11.07 0.45 -14.22
CA LYS A 123 -11.58 -0.66 -15.06
C LYS A 123 -11.70 -1.96 -14.29
N LEU A 124 -10.67 -2.30 -13.50
CA LEU A 124 -10.72 -3.48 -12.65
C LEU A 124 -11.90 -3.42 -11.67
N VAL A 125 -12.09 -2.28 -11.01
CA VAL A 125 -13.20 -2.09 -10.06
C VAL A 125 -14.55 -2.24 -10.77
N ASN A 126 -14.74 -1.64 -11.95
CA ASN A 126 -15.98 -1.77 -12.71
C ASN A 126 -16.29 -3.23 -13.10
N GLU A 127 -15.29 -4.01 -13.51
CA GLU A 127 -15.42 -5.43 -13.81
C GLU A 127 -15.75 -6.27 -12.56
N LEU A 128 -15.09 -6.00 -11.42
CA LEU A 128 -15.32 -6.73 -10.17
C LEU A 128 -16.70 -6.41 -9.56
N LEU A 129 -17.13 -5.15 -9.64
CA LEU A 129 -18.45 -4.73 -9.23
C LEU A 129 -19.54 -5.12 -10.25
N GLU A 130 -19.14 -5.57 -11.45
CA GLU A 130 -20.04 -5.93 -12.55
C GLU A 130 -21.01 -4.77 -12.88
N VAL A 131 -20.44 -3.55 -13.04
CA VAL A 131 -21.24 -2.35 -13.28
C VAL A 131 -21.95 -2.42 -14.62
N GLN A 132 -23.29 -2.27 -14.60
CA GLN A 132 -24.15 -2.29 -15.78
C GLN A 132 -24.75 -0.90 -16.05
N SER A 133 -25.36 -0.75 -17.23
CA SER A 133 -25.94 0.53 -17.67
C SER A 133 -27.13 1.01 -16.84
N ASP A 134 -27.82 0.12 -16.13
CA ASP A 134 -28.97 0.42 -15.26
C ASP A 134 -28.58 0.63 -13.79
N ASP A 135 -27.28 0.52 -13.47
CA ASP A 135 -26.79 0.72 -12.12
C ASP A 135 -26.75 2.20 -11.67
N THR A 136 -26.89 2.37 -10.38
CA THR A 136 -26.53 3.61 -9.68
C THR A 136 -25.19 3.41 -8.99
N VAL A 137 -24.15 4.10 -9.47
CA VAL A 137 -22.79 4.05 -8.94
C VAL A 137 -22.56 5.24 -8.01
N LEU A 138 -22.02 4.97 -6.81
CA LEU A 138 -21.66 5.99 -5.82
C LEU A 138 -20.17 5.88 -5.49
N ASP A 139 -19.44 6.98 -5.66
CA ASP A 139 -18.02 7.11 -5.26
C ASP A 139 -17.93 7.94 -3.98
N LEU A 140 -17.51 7.31 -2.90
CA LEU A 140 -17.34 7.93 -1.59
C LEU A 140 -15.87 8.34 -1.38
N GLY A 141 -15.61 9.65 -1.40
CA GLY A 141 -14.28 10.24 -1.49
C GLY A 141 -13.87 10.42 -2.94
N SER A 142 -14.76 11.00 -3.75
CA SER A 142 -14.62 11.01 -5.21
C SER A 142 -13.46 11.89 -5.73
N GLY A 143 -12.81 12.68 -4.87
CA GLY A 143 -11.69 13.51 -5.24
C GLY A 143 -12.01 14.40 -6.44
N ILE A 144 -11.16 14.37 -7.45
CA ILE A 144 -11.34 15.12 -8.70
C ILE A 144 -12.23 14.40 -9.73
N GLY A 145 -12.90 13.30 -9.34
CA GLY A 145 -13.91 12.61 -10.14
C GLY A 145 -13.38 11.66 -11.21
N SER A 146 -12.13 11.21 -11.13
CA SER A 146 -11.52 10.35 -12.17
C SER A 146 -12.23 9.01 -12.33
N TYR A 147 -12.55 8.33 -11.23
CA TYR A 147 -13.35 7.11 -11.24
C TYR A 147 -14.74 7.35 -11.86
N LEU A 148 -15.41 8.42 -11.47
CA LEU A 148 -16.78 8.75 -11.93
C LEU A 148 -16.85 8.97 -13.45
N LEU A 149 -15.90 9.76 -13.99
CA LEU A 149 -15.84 10.08 -15.41
C LEU A 149 -15.61 8.83 -16.26
N GLU A 150 -14.62 8.04 -15.87
CA GLU A 150 -14.28 6.84 -16.61
C GLU A 150 -15.37 5.77 -16.51
N THR A 151 -15.96 5.59 -15.32
CA THR A 151 -17.09 4.66 -15.12
C THR A 151 -18.29 5.06 -15.97
N LYS A 152 -18.66 6.35 -16.00
CA LYS A 152 -19.77 6.82 -16.85
C LYS A 152 -19.49 6.57 -18.32
N MET A 153 -18.27 6.83 -18.78
CA MET A 153 -17.88 6.61 -20.17
C MET A 153 -17.86 5.14 -20.56
N GLU A 154 -17.31 4.29 -19.69
CA GLU A 154 -17.06 2.88 -19.99
C GLU A 154 -18.32 2.02 -19.89
N THR A 155 -19.11 2.23 -18.85
CA THR A 155 -20.26 1.37 -18.52
C THR A 155 -21.60 1.95 -18.97
N GLY A 156 -21.67 3.28 -19.17
CA GLY A 156 -22.91 3.95 -19.47
C GLY A 156 -23.91 3.99 -18.28
N ALA A 157 -23.47 3.68 -17.05
CA ALA A 157 -24.33 3.58 -15.86
C ALA A 157 -25.37 4.72 -15.78
N GLU A 158 -26.62 4.38 -15.45
CA GLU A 158 -27.74 5.35 -15.46
C GLU A 158 -27.45 6.56 -14.58
N LYS A 159 -27.05 6.29 -13.34
CA LYS A 159 -26.69 7.32 -12.37
C LYS A 159 -25.27 7.14 -11.88
N VAL A 160 -24.50 8.21 -11.91
CA VAL A 160 -23.16 8.25 -11.35
C VAL A 160 -23.10 9.40 -10.37
N CYS A 161 -22.77 9.09 -9.12
CA CYS A 161 -22.83 10.02 -7.99
C CYS A 161 -21.47 10.04 -7.28
N GLY A 162 -21.06 11.20 -6.77
CA GLY A 162 -19.83 11.35 -5.99
C GLY A 162 -20.03 12.20 -4.75
N VAL A 163 -19.32 11.85 -3.68
CA VAL A 163 -19.26 12.62 -2.43
C VAL A 163 -17.81 12.98 -2.16
N GLU A 164 -17.54 14.25 -1.89
CA GLU A 164 -16.20 14.75 -1.60
C GLU A 164 -16.25 15.81 -0.48
N ILE A 165 -15.35 15.69 0.50
CA ILE A 165 -15.27 16.64 1.63
C ILE A 165 -14.49 17.90 1.26
N ASN A 166 -13.49 17.76 0.37
CA ASN A 166 -12.66 18.87 -0.07
C ASN A 166 -13.38 19.68 -1.15
N ILE A 167 -13.72 20.92 -0.80
CA ILE A 167 -14.45 21.80 -1.70
C ILE A 167 -13.74 22.08 -3.02
N GLN A 168 -12.41 22.19 -3.02
CA GLN A 168 -11.65 22.44 -4.25
C GLN A 168 -11.71 21.23 -5.19
N MET A 169 -11.56 20.01 -4.64
CA MET A 169 -11.70 18.77 -5.41
C MET A 169 -13.12 18.62 -5.95
N ASN A 170 -14.13 18.95 -5.15
CA ASN A 170 -15.52 18.92 -5.60
C ASN A 170 -15.79 19.91 -6.74
N ILE A 171 -15.23 21.14 -6.69
CA ILE A 171 -15.31 22.12 -7.78
C ILE A 171 -14.64 21.55 -9.05
N ILE A 172 -13.43 20.99 -8.92
CA ILE A 172 -12.69 20.40 -10.05
C ILE A 172 -13.51 19.28 -10.68
N SER A 173 -14.03 18.36 -9.88
CA SER A 173 -14.86 17.25 -10.34
C SER A 173 -16.11 17.74 -11.08
N THR A 174 -16.79 18.77 -10.54
CA THR A 174 -17.97 19.38 -11.17
C THR A 174 -17.65 19.96 -12.55
N ILE A 175 -16.55 20.71 -12.67
CA ILE A 175 -16.12 21.28 -13.95
C ILE A 175 -15.72 20.19 -14.93
N ARG A 176 -14.98 19.17 -14.49
CA ARG A 176 -14.60 18.02 -15.32
C ARG A 176 -15.80 17.28 -15.86
N ALA A 177 -16.80 16.99 -15.02
CA ALA A 177 -18.06 16.37 -15.45
C ALA A 177 -18.78 17.21 -16.52
N LYS A 178 -18.78 18.52 -16.36
CA LYS A 178 -19.36 19.46 -17.33
C LYS A 178 -18.59 19.47 -18.65
N VAL A 179 -17.25 19.53 -18.61
CA VAL A 179 -16.38 19.46 -19.79
C VAL A 179 -16.57 18.13 -20.53
N ALA A 180 -16.70 17.03 -19.82
CA ALA A 180 -17.00 15.71 -20.36
C ALA A 180 -18.45 15.57 -20.88
N GLN A 181 -19.32 16.51 -20.56
CA GLN A 181 -20.78 16.46 -20.82
C GLN A 181 -21.46 15.22 -20.20
N PHE A 182 -21.00 14.81 -19.02
CA PHE A 182 -21.58 13.71 -18.27
C PHE A 182 -22.50 14.20 -17.16
N PRO A 183 -23.73 13.69 -17.05
CA PRO A 183 -24.65 14.03 -15.97
C PRO A 183 -24.26 13.31 -14.68
N ILE A 184 -23.20 13.79 -14.01
CA ILE A 184 -22.69 13.25 -12.74
C ILE A 184 -23.25 14.10 -11.60
N GLN A 185 -23.83 13.44 -10.59
CA GLN A 185 -24.35 14.11 -9.39
C GLN A 185 -23.24 14.19 -8.33
N LEU A 186 -22.77 15.38 -8.02
CA LEU A 186 -21.73 15.61 -7.02
C LEU A 186 -22.30 16.28 -5.78
N LYS A 187 -21.85 15.85 -4.60
CA LYS A 187 -22.25 16.38 -3.30
C LYS A 187 -21.02 16.67 -2.45
N LEU A 188 -20.97 17.88 -1.89
CA LEU A 188 -20.00 18.20 -0.85
C LEU A 188 -20.45 17.54 0.46
N GLY A 189 -19.59 16.74 1.10
CA GLY A 189 -19.96 16.06 2.33
C GLY A 189 -18.87 15.18 2.93
N ASN A 190 -19.07 14.80 4.19
CA ASN A 190 -18.15 13.93 4.93
C ASN A 190 -18.72 12.52 5.00
N ILE A 191 -17.97 11.52 4.49
CA ILE A 191 -18.35 10.10 4.48
C ILE A 191 -18.50 9.54 5.90
N LEU A 192 -17.70 10.03 6.84
CA LEU A 192 -17.66 9.49 8.21
C LEU A 192 -18.84 9.98 9.06
N SER A 193 -19.42 11.14 8.77
CA SER A 193 -20.49 11.73 9.59
C SER A 193 -21.86 11.78 8.94
N GLN A 194 -21.99 11.39 7.67
CA GLN A 194 -23.25 11.55 6.94
C GLN A 194 -23.71 10.24 6.29
N ASP A 195 -25.03 10.08 6.23
CA ASP A 195 -25.72 8.97 5.56
C ASP A 195 -26.03 9.31 4.10
N TYR A 196 -25.63 8.46 3.19
CA TYR A 196 -25.80 8.62 1.74
C TYR A 196 -26.68 7.53 1.11
N ARG A 197 -27.38 6.72 1.91
CA ARG A 197 -28.32 5.68 1.44
C ARG A 197 -29.44 6.25 0.56
N SER A 198 -29.71 7.56 0.65
CA SER A 198 -30.65 8.26 -0.22
C SER A 198 -30.29 8.20 -1.71
N PHE A 199 -29.03 7.98 -2.07
CA PHE A 199 -28.61 7.73 -3.47
C PHE A 199 -29.11 6.39 -4.00
N LYS A 200 -29.42 5.42 -3.13
CA LYS A 200 -29.85 4.05 -3.48
C LYS A 200 -28.84 3.35 -4.39
N ALA A 201 -27.56 3.49 -4.05
CA ALA A 201 -26.47 2.97 -4.84
C ALA A 201 -26.47 1.44 -4.92
N THR A 202 -26.46 0.90 -6.14
CA THR A 202 -26.30 -0.54 -6.40
C THR A 202 -24.85 -0.95 -6.34
N LYS A 203 -23.95 -0.03 -6.71
CA LYS A 203 -22.50 -0.20 -6.70
C LYS A 203 -21.89 0.99 -5.97
N VAL A 204 -21.04 0.68 -4.98
CA VAL A 204 -20.30 1.69 -4.23
C VAL A 204 -18.81 1.46 -4.44
N PHE A 205 -18.09 2.53 -4.69
CA PHE A 205 -16.62 2.54 -4.68
C PHE A 205 -16.14 3.55 -3.65
N SER A 206 -14.98 3.29 -3.07
CA SER A 206 -14.27 4.27 -2.26
C SER A 206 -12.76 4.04 -2.34
N ASN A 207 -12.04 5.14 -2.53
CA ASN A 207 -10.58 5.22 -2.39
C ASN A 207 -10.28 6.31 -1.36
N PRO A 208 -10.55 6.03 -0.06
CA PRO A 208 -10.47 7.05 0.98
C PRO A 208 -9.03 7.38 1.35
N PRO A 209 -8.78 8.51 2.03
CA PRO A 209 -7.48 8.79 2.61
C PRO A 209 -7.13 7.71 3.64
N VAL A 210 -5.87 7.27 3.64
CA VAL A 210 -5.38 6.18 4.49
C VAL A 210 -4.48 6.69 5.61
N GLY A 211 -4.48 5.97 6.75
CA GLY A 211 -3.64 6.31 7.89
C GLY A 211 -4.04 7.63 8.56
N VAL A 212 -5.27 8.06 8.41
CA VAL A 212 -5.79 9.27 9.05
C VAL A 212 -5.78 9.08 10.56
N ARG A 213 -5.11 10.00 11.25
CA ARG A 213 -5.13 10.08 12.71
C ARG A 213 -6.01 11.26 13.09
N GLU A 214 -7.28 11.02 13.25
CA GLU A 214 -8.23 12.05 13.67
C GLU A 214 -8.58 11.85 15.15
N PRO A 215 -8.10 12.73 16.06
CA PRO A 215 -8.56 12.72 17.44
C PRO A 215 -10.08 12.99 17.48
N GLY A 216 -10.83 12.13 18.18
CA GLY A 216 -12.30 12.26 18.26
C GLY A 216 -13.05 11.71 17.06
N ILE A 217 -12.46 10.73 16.34
CA ILE A 217 -13.17 10.05 15.25
C ILE A 217 -14.49 9.42 15.72
N ASP A 218 -14.52 8.89 16.95
CA ASP A 218 -15.71 8.31 17.54
C ASP A 218 -16.88 9.31 17.61
N ASP A 219 -16.61 10.58 17.90
CA ASP A 219 -17.63 11.62 17.90
C ASP A 219 -18.10 11.95 16.48
N THR A 220 -17.21 11.89 15.50
CA THR A 220 -17.54 12.14 14.09
C THR A 220 -18.45 11.05 13.52
N ILE A 221 -18.17 9.78 13.80
CA ILE A 221 -18.91 8.64 13.24
C ILE A 221 -20.27 8.40 13.90
N LYS A 222 -20.51 8.91 15.11
CA LYS A 222 -21.80 8.80 15.84
C LYS A 222 -22.99 9.42 15.09
N ASP A 223 -22.73 10.43 14.27
CA ASP A 223 -23.75 11.11 13.47
C ASP A 223 -24.09 10.36 12.16
N ASN A 224 -23.33 9.32 11.83
CA ASN A 224 -23.55 8.52 10.61
C ASN A 224 -24.54 7.39 10.87
N ASN A 225 -25.83 7.65 10.60
CA ASN A 225 -26.89 6.66 10.82
C ASN A 225 -26.67 5.36 10.02
N ALA A 226 -26.10 5.43 8.82
CA ALA A 226 -25.83 4.21 8.04
C ALA A 226 -24.81 3.31 8.73
N LEU A 227 -23.74 3.90 9.31
CA LEU A 227 -22.71 3.16 10.01
C LEU A 227 -23.21 2.65 11.39
N THR A 228 -23.89 3.51 12.17
CA THR A 228 -24.35 3.13 13.52
C THR A 228 -25.48 2.10 13.52
N GLU A 229 -26.25 2.01 12.45
CA GLU A 229 -27.22 0.92 12.23
C GLU A 229 -26.54 -0.40 11.80
N LEU A 230 -25.38 -0.31 11.14
CA LEU A 230 -24.61 -1.50 10.69
C LEU A 230 -23.85 -2.15 11.85
N ILE A 231 -23.23 -1.35 12.72
CA ILE A 231 -22.33 -1.82 13.77
C ILE A 231 -22.41 -0.96 15.03
N ASP A 232 -22.28 -1.61 16.18
CA ASP A 232 -22.14 -0.90 17.47
C ASP A 232 -20.74 -0.33 17.61
N ILE A 233 -20.63 0.99 17.49
CA ILE A 233 -19.34 1.72 17.51
C ILE A 233 -18.69 1.68 18.91
N GLU A 234 -19.49 1.57 19.98
CA GLU A 234 -18.97 1.56 21.35
C GLU A 234 -18.39 0.17 21.70
N GLU A 235 -18.92 -0.90 21.09
CA GLU A 235 -18.43 -2.26 21.27
C GLU A 235 -17.09 -2.49 20.53
N TYR A 236 -16.99 -1.94 19.30
CA TYR A 236 -15.83 -2.12 18.45
C TYR A 236 -14.99 -0.84 18.42
N ASN A 237 -13.77 -0.87 18.93
CA ASN A 237 -12.83 0.26 18.85
C ASN A 237 -12.33 0.44 17.41
N ILE A 238 -13.17 1.03 16.55
CA ILE A 238 -12.98 1.09 15.10
C ILE A 238 -11.91 2.12 14.75
N SER A 239 -10.88 1.73 13.99
CA SER A 239 -9.93 2.68 13.44
C SER A 239 -10.57 3.55 12.34
N ALA A 240 -9.96 4.72 12.05
CA ALA A 240 -10.42 5.59 10.96
C ALA A 240 -10.50 4.86 9.62
N ASP A 241 -9.52 4.00 9.32
CA ASP A 241 -9.48 3.20 8.10
C ASP A 241 -10.71 2.29 8.00
N TRP A 242 -11.07 1.59 9.09
CA TRP A 242 -12.25 0.73 9.13
C TRP A 242 -13.56 1.52 9.16
N ALA A 243 -13.57 2.71 9.74
CA ALA A 243 -14.73 3.60 9.68
C ALA A 243 -15.05 4.01 8.21
N PHE A 244 -14.03 4.32 7.39
CA PHE A 244 -14.22 4.56 5.96
C PHE A 244 -14.74 3.33 5.22
N ILE A 245 -14.16 2.15 5.48
CA ILE A 245 -14.56 0.88 4.85
C ILE A 245 -16.03 0.58 5.15
N LEU A 246 -16.40 0.58 6.43
CA LEU A 246 -17.75 0.22 6.85
C LEU A 246 -18.78 1.28 6.47
N SER A 247 -18.44 2.58 6.51
CA SER A 247 -19.32 3.64 5.99
C SER A 247 -19.58 3.46 4.50
N SER A 248 -18.58 3.01 3.73
CA SER A 248 -18.78 2.74 2.31
C SER A 248 -19.75 1.57 2.10
N TYR A 249 -19.55 0.46 2.79
CA TYR A 249 -20.42 -0.71 2.73
C TYR A 249 -21.86 -0.38 3.19
N ALA A 250 -22.02 0.35 4.30
CA ALA A 250 -23.31 0.72 4.85
C ALA A 250 -24.17 1.58 3.90
N ASN A 251 -23.57 2.23 2.92
CA ASN A 251 -24.25 3.10 1.96
C ASN A 251 -24.70 2.40 0.66
N GLN A 252 -24.40 1.11 0.49
CA GLN A 252 -25.00 0.33 -0.59
C GLN A 252 -26.47 0.02 -0.30
N LYS A 253 -27.29 -0.13 -1.31
CA LYS A 253 -28.64 -0.66 -1.13
C LYS A 253 -28.58 -2.18 -0.90
N PRO A 254 -29.59 -2.81 -0.27
CA PRO A 254 -29.68 -4.26 -0.16
C PRO A 254 -29.48 -4.95 -1.52
N GLY A 255 -28.66 -6.01 -1.54
CA GLY A 255 -28.24 -6.71 -2.76
C GLY A 255 -27.26 -5.93 -3.64
N GLY A 256 -26.72 -4.81 -3.15
CA GLY A 256 -25.65 -4.06 -3.81
C GLY A 256 -24.28 -4.70 -3.61
N LYS A 257 -23.25 -4.07 -4.20
CA LYS A 257 -21.85 -4.48 -4.05
C LYS A 257 -20.95 -3.26 -3.84
N THR A 258 -20.01 -3.37 -2.91
CA THR A 258 -19.08 -2.28 -2.56
C THR A 258 -17.64 -2.72 -2.77
N ALA A 259 -16.81 -1.87 -3.37
CA ALA A 259 -15.37 -2.03 -3.46
C ALA A 259 -14.67 -0.90 -2.71
N VAL A 260 -13.73 -1.23 -1.82
CA VAL A 260 -12.94 -0.24 -1.09
C VAL A 260 -11.46 -0.51 -1.31
N LEU A 261 -10.73 0.50 -1.74
CA LEU A 261 -9.29 0.43 -1.98
C LEU A 261 -8.54 0.96 -0.76
N MET A 262 -7.74 0.12 -0.12
CA MET A 262 -7.04 0.45 1.13
C MET A 262 -5.58 -0.02 1.11
N TYR A 263 -4.75 0.53 2.00
CA TYR A 263 -3.41 -0.03 2.26
C TYR A 263 -3.49 -1.33 3.05
N ASN A 264 -2.50 -2.20 2.83
CA ASN A 264 -2.46 -3.53 3.43
C ASN A 264 -2.49 -3.54 4.96
N GLN A 265 -2.19 -2.42 5.65
CA GLN A 265 -2.20 -2.40 7.13
C GLN A 265 -3.56 -2.74 7.76
N VAL A 266 -4.67 -2.47 7.07
CA VAL A 266 -6.02 -2.83 7.56
C VAL A 266 -6.21 -4.35 7.66
N LEU A 267 -5.42 -5.12 6.92
CA LEU A 267 -5.49 -6.58 6.87
C LEU A 267 -4.90 -7.27 8.10
N PHE A 268 -4.03 -6.60 8.87
CA PHE A 268 -3.27 -7.27 9.94
C PHE A 268 -3.08 -6.45 11.23
N ARG A 269 -3.56 -5.18 11.30
CA ARG A 269 -3.41 -4.37 12.52
C ARG A 269 -4.13 -5.04 13.69
N GLU A 270 -3.45 -5.23 14.81
CA GLU A 270 -3.98 -5.92 16.01
C GLU A 270 -5.25 -5.24 16.55
N GLN A 271 -5.27 -3.92 16.61
CA GLN A 271 -6.41 -3.12 17.06
C GLN A 271 -7.70 -3.45 16.30
N ASP A 272 -7.59 -3.83 15.02
CA ASP A 272 -8.71 -4.06 14.12
C ASP A 272 -9.10 -5.56 14.01
N HIS A 273 -8.60 -6.41 14.92
CA HIS A 273 -8.89 -7.85 14.91
C HIS A 273 -10.39 -8.15 14.94
N ASP A 274 -11.10 -7.62 15.92
CA ASP A 274 -12.51 -7.93 16.16
C ASP A 274 -13.42 -7.49 15.00
N ILE A 275 -13.05 -6.38 14.32
CA ILE A 275 -13.78 -5.94 13.15
C ILE A 275 -13.57 -6.86 11.96
N ARG A 276 -12.35 -7.41 11.78
CA ARG A 276 -12.07 -8.39 10.72
C ARG A 276 -12.82 -9.69 10.95
N GLU A 277 -12.88 -10.17 12.20
CA GLU A 277 -13.69 -11.31 12.56
C GLU A 277 -15.17 -11.07 12.28
N LYS A 278 -15.69 -9.90 12.70
CA LYS A 278 -17.10 -9.50 12.50
C LYS A 278 -17.51 -9.54 11.04
N ILE A 279 -16.77 -8.90 10.14
CA ILE A 279 -17.15 -8.84 8.72
C ILE A 279 -17.16 -10.19 8.03
N ILE A 280 -16.34 -11.13 8.51
CA ILE A 280 -16.30 -12.51 7.99
C ILE A 280 -17.46 -13.32 8.56
N SER A 281 -17.68 -13.26 9.88
CA SER A 281 -18.75 -14.00 10.54
C SER A 281 -20.15 -13.58 10.08
N GLU A 282 -20.34 -12.29 9.76
CA GLU A 282 -21.60 -11.77 9.22
C GLU A 282 -21.76 -12.00 7.70
N GLY A 283 -20.73 -12.54 7.06
CA GLY A 283 -20.75 -12.77 5.61
C GLY A 283 -20.80 -11.47 4.77
N TRP A 284 -20.21 -10.37 5.29
CA TRP A 284 -20.17 -9.09 4.56
C TRP A 284 -19.03 -9.02 3.56
N LEU A 285 -17.92 -9.69 3.85
CA LEU A 285 -16.74 -9.68 3.00
C LEU A 285 -16.86 -10.76 1.92
N GLU A 286 -16.87 -10.34 0.64
CA GLU A 286 -16.95 -11.24 -0.51
C GLU A 286 -15.56 -11.62 -1.02
N ALA A 287 -14.65 -10.63 -1.13
CA ALA A 287 -13.30 -10.89 -1.64
C ALA A 287 -12.25 -9.93 -1.08
N ILE A 288 -11.01 -10.42 -1.08
CA ILE A 288 -9.77 -9.69 -0.79
C ILE A 288 -8.86 -9.85 -2.00
N ILE A 289 -8.47 -8.74 -2.65
CA ILE A 289 -7.62 -8.77 -3.84
C ILE A 289 -6.39 -7.90 -3.58
N ALA A 290 -5.24 -8.53 -3.35
CA ALA A 290 -3.96 -7.81 -3.24
C ALA A 290 -3.52 -7.31 -4.61
N LEU A 291 -3.17 -6.03 -4.71
CA LEU A 291 -2.75 -5.38 -5.94
C LEU A 291 -1.25 -5.14 -5.97
N PRO A 292 -0.65 -4.98 -7.16
CA PRO A 292 0.76 -4.64 -7.32
C PRO A 292 1.15 -3.32 -6.65
N GLU A 293 2.41 -3.23 -6.23
CA GLU A 293 3.01 -1.96 -5.81
C GLU A 293 3.09 -0.94 -6.96
N LYS A 294 3.30 0.33 -6.64
CA LYS A 294 3.56 1.41 -7.63
C LYS A 294 2.46 1.60 -8.68
N LEU A 295 1.21 1.26 -8.38
CA LEU A 295 0.07 1.56 -9.26
C LEU A 295 -0.30 3.05 -9.21
N PHE A 296 -0.05 3.72 -8.09
CA PHE A 296 -0.29 5.15 -7.91
C PHE A 296 1.01 5.94 -8.07
N PRO A 297 1.01 7.07 -8.81
CA PRO A 297 2.21 7.87 -9.02
C PRO A 297 2.84 8.42 -7.74
N SER A 298 2.03 8.66 -6.71
CA SER A 298 2.44 9.29 -5.44
C SER A 298 3.03 8.33 -4.42
N THR A 299 2.88 7.01 -4.59
CA THR A 299 3.32 6.03 -3.59
C THR A 299 3.76 4.71 -4.20
N ALA A 300 4.75 4.08 -3.56
CA ALA A 300 5.15 2.72 -3.87
C ALA A 300 4.41 1.67 -3.03
N ILE A 301 3.58 2.10 -2.08
CA ILE A 301 2.88 1.20 -1.16
C ILE A 301 1.82 0.40 -1.94
N PRO A 302 1.76 -0.93 -1.78
CA PRO A 302 0.73 -1.74 -2.40
C PRO A 302 -0.64 -1.51 -1.75
N PHE A 303 -1.68 -1.62 -2.57
CA PHE A 303 -3.07 -1.52 -2.15
C PHE A 303 -3.75 -2.90 -2.19
N THR A 304 -4.82 -3.01 -1.43
CA THR A 304 -5.75 -4.13 -1.48
C THR A 304 -7.16 -3.60 -1.79
N LEU A 305 -7.86 -4.29 -2.68
CA LEU A 305 -9.29 -4.13 -2.88
C LEU A 305 -10.04 -5.09 -1.95
N LEU A 306 -10.92 -4.54 -1.13
CA LEU A 306 -11.89 -5.27 -0.35
C LEU A 306 -13.25 -5.17 -1.05
N ILE A 307 -13.85 -6.31 -1.38
CA ILE A 307 -15.17 -6.39 -2.00
C ILE A 307 -16.17 -6.85 -0.96
N PHE A 308 -17.25 -6.12 -0.83
CA PHE A 308 -18.34 -6.40 0.12
C PHE A 308 -19.65 -6.66 -0.63
N SER A 309 -20.37 -7.66 -0.16
CA SER A 309 -21.74 -7.98 -0.52
C SER A 309 -22.41 -8.70 0.65
N GLU A 310 -23.61 -9.24 0.46
CA GLU A 310 -24.36 -9.87 1.56
C GLU A 310 -24.33 -11.40 1.45
N ASN A 311 -24.38 -12.07 2.61
CA ASN A 311 -24.56 -13.53 2.73
C ASN A 311 -23.42 -14.38 2.12
N ASN A 312 -22.18 -13.96 2.27
CA ASN A 312 -21.03 -14.73 1.80
C ASN A 312 -20.67 -15.83 2.82
N GLU A 313 -20.74 -17.08 2.41
CA GLU A 313 -20.32 -18.25 3.22
C GLU A 313 -18.80 -18.44 3.22
N THR A 314 -18.14 -17.95 2.18
CA THR A 314 -16.68 -17.99 2.01
C THR A 314 -16.18 -16.67 1.44
N VAL A 315 -14.91 -16.37 1.64
CA VAL A 315 -14.25 -15.19 1.10
C VAL A 315 -13.29 -15.58 -0.02
N ARG A 316 -13.42 -14.97 -1.18
CA ARG A 316 -12.46 -15.12 -2.28
C ARG A 316 -11.20 -14.32 -1.96
N MET A 317 -10.07 -14.98 -1.79
CA MET A 317 -8.76 -14.31 -1.69
C MET A 317 -8.01 -14.43 -3.01
N VAL A 318 -7.50 -13.31 -3.52
CA VAL A 318 -6.72 -13.25 -4.77
C VAL A 318 -5.39 -12.53 -4.48
N ASP A 319 -4.29 -13.20 -4.77
CA ASP A 319 -2.96 -12.60 -4.74
C ASP A 319 -2.55 -12.15 -6.15
N ALA A 320 -2.90 -10.92 -6.49
CA ALA A 320 -2.53 -10.30 -7.75
C ALA A 320 -1.32 -9.35 -7.64
N SER A 321 -0.54 -9.45 -6.57
CA SER A 321 0.59 -8.57 -6.28
C SER A 321 1.64 -8.51 -7.40
N GLU A 322 1.81 -9.60 -8.16
CA GLU A 322 2.76 -9.69 -9.28
C GLU A 322 2.10 -9.43 -10.65
N ILE A 323 0.77 -9.24 -10.70
CA ILE A 323 0.04 -9.09 -11.96
C ILE A 323 0.01 -7.63 -12.40
N SER A 324 1.03 -7.20 -13.10
CA SER A 324 1.11 -5.85 -13.67
C SER A 324 1.98 -5.83 -14.92
N THR A 325 1.93 -4.70 -15.60
CA THR A 325 2.84 -4.39 -16.71
C THR A 325 3.66 -3.16 -16.30
N ARG A 326 4.99 -3.25 -16.45
CA ARG A 326 5.88 -2.13 -16.15
C ARG A 326 5.76 -1.05 -17.21
N ASP A 327 5.46 0.16 -16.78
CA ASP A 327 5.47 1.36 -17.64
C ASP A 327 6.40 2.42 -17.01
N GLN A 328 7.59 2.57 -17.58
CA GLN A 328 8.66 3.44 -17.06
C GLN A 328 8.96 3.19 -15.57
N LYS A 329 8.51 4.08 -14.66
CA LYS A 329 8.75 4.02 -13.22
C LYS A 329 7.56 3.48 -12.42
N LYS A 330 6.39 3.32 -13.05
CA LYS A 330 5.15 2.84 -12.43
C LYS A 330 4.72 1.49 -12.97
N ASN A 331 3.89 0.78 -12.23
CA ASN A 331 3.16 -0.39 -12.70
C ASN A 331 1.78 0.06 -13.20
N ILE A 332 1.28 -0.59 -14.23
CA ILE A 332 -0.07 -0.36 -14.77
C ILE A 332 -0.82 -1.68 -14.90
N LEU A 333 -2.14 -1.61 -14.81
CA LEU A 333 -3.03 -2.73 -15.11
C LEU A 333 -3.52 -2.58 -16.56
N THR A 334 -2.99 -3.41 -17.45
CA THR A 334 -3.48 -3.52 -18.82
C THR A 334 -4.77 -4.34 -18.87
N ASN A 335 -5.50 -4.31 -19.98
CA ASN A 335 -6.71 -5.14 -20.14
C ASN A 335 -6.40 -6.63 -19.89
N LYS A 336 -5.21 -7.12 -20.29
CA LYS A 336 -4.78 -8.51 -20.03
C LYS A 336 -4.65 -8.77 -18.52
N ASN A 337 -3.97 -7.88 -17.77
CA ASN A 337 -3.82 -8.01 -16.33
C ASN A 337 -5.20 -7.99 -15.63
N ILE A 338 -6.10 -7.10 -16.06
CA ILE A 338 -7.45 -7.00 -15.52
C ILE A 338 -8.21 -8.30 -15.73
N GLN A 339 -8.20 -8.86 -16.94
CA GLN A 339 -8.89 -10.12 -17.23
C GLN A 339 -8.33 -11.30 -16.42
N GLU A 340 -7.02 -11.34 -16.18
CA GLU A 340 -6.37 -12.34 -15.34
C GLU A 340 -6.83 -12.24 -13.88
N ILE A 341 -6.88 -11.04 -13.31
CA ILE A 341 -7.37 -10.79 -11.94
C ILE A 341 -8.87 -11.13 -11.82
N VAL A 342 -9.68 -10.70 -12.79
CA VAL A 342 -11.13 -10.99 -12.82
C VAL A 342 -11.39 -12.48 -12.96
N ALA A 343 -10.59 -13.20 -13.76
CA ALA A 343 -10.70 -14.66 -13.87
C ALA A 343 -10.39 -15.35 -12.53
N ALA A 344 -9.34 -14.92 -11.83
CA ALA A 344 -8.97 -15.42 -10.51
C ALA A 344 -10.04 -15.10 -9.43
N TYR A 345 -10.70 -13.95 -9.55
CA TYR A 345 -11.82 -13.60 -8.69
C TYR A 345 -13.04 -14.50 -8.94
N LYS A 346 -13.37 -14.79 -10.21
CA LYS A 346 -14.54 -15.60 -10.57
C LYS A 346 -14.33 -17.09 -10.35
N GLN A 347 -13.12 -17.58 -10.58
CA GLN A 347 -12.79 -18.99 -10.49
C GLN A 347 -11.45 -19.21 -9.75
N GLU A 348 -11.42 -20.20 -8.86
CA GLU A 348 -10.21 -20.57 -8.11
C GLU A 348 -9.10 -21.05 -9.06
N ASN A 349 -7.87 -20.57 -8.80
CA ASN A 349 -6.68 -20.92 -9.53
C ASN A 349 -5.42 -20.79 -8.66
N GLU A 350 -4.22 -20.77 -9.24
CA GLU A 350 -2.95 -20.72 -8.50
C GLU A 350 -2.80 -19.48 -7.60
N ILE A 351 -3.40 -18.35 -7.99
CA ILE A 351 -3.35 -17.08 -7.26
C ILE A 351 -4.64 -16.78 -6.48
N SER A 352 -5.60 -17.69 -6.45
CA SER A 352 -6.87 -17.47 -5.75
C SER A 352 -7.36 -18.70 -5.00
N LYS A 353 -8.03 -18.47 -3.87
CA LYS A 353 -8.64 -19.49 -3.01
C LYS A 353 -9.96 -19.01 -2.45
N HIS A 354 -10.89 -19.93 -2.20
CA HIS A 354 -12.01 -19.73 -1.29
C HIS A 354 -11.57 -20.08 0.13
N LEU A 355 -11.80 -19.17 1.06
CA LEU A 355 -11.45 -19.35 2.47
C LEU A 355 -12.72 -19.33 3.31
N THR A 356 -12.79 -20.27 4.24
CA THR A 356 -13.87 -20.38 5.22
C THR A 356 -13.57 -19.55 6.48
N TYR A 357 -14.55 -19.40 7.36
CA TYR A 357 -14.33 -18.75 8.66
C TYR A 357 -13.20 -19.45 9.44
N GLU A 358 -13.16 -20.78 9.47
CA GLU A 358 -12.14 -21.57 10.18
C GLU A 358 -10.74 -21.37 9.60
N ASP A 359 -10.61 -21.09 8.30
CA ASP A 359 -9.31 -20.78 7.69
C ASP A 359 -8.79 -19.44 8.19
N PHE A 360 -9.67 -18.44 8.37
CA PHE A 360 -9.31 -17.14 8.95
C PHE A 360 -9.02 -17.23 10.44
N GLU A 361 -9.82 -17.97 11.19
CA GLU A 361 -9.62 -18.21 12.62
C GLU A 361 -8.23 -18.80 12.90
N LYS A 362 -7.81 -19.82 12.14
CA LYS A 362 -6.45 -20.42 12.24
C LYS A 362 -5.32 -19.41 11.97
N GLN A 363 -5.59 -18.31 11.28
CA GLN A 363 -4.65 -17.24 10.98
C GLN A 363 -4.93 -15.96 11.79
N GLU A 364 -5.67 -16.04 12.90
CA GLU A 364 -6.00 -14.91 13.79
C GLU A 364 -6.68 -13.76 13.02
N PHE A 365 -7.53 -14.08 12.04
CA PHE A 365 -8.19 -13.12 11.15
C PHE A 365 -7.24 -12.11 10.49
N ILE A 366 -5.99 -12.51 10.25
CA ILE A 366 -5.06 -11.76 9.42
C ILE A 366 -5.43 -12.02 7.96
N LEU A 367 -5.78 -10.96 7.22
CA LEU A 367 -6.31 -11.04 5.86
C LEU A 367 -5.23 -10.92 4.76
N THR A 368 -3.95 -11.00 5.12
CA THR A 368 -2.85 -10.86 4.18
C THR A 368 -2.70 -12.12 3.33
N PRO A 369 -2.70 -12.05 1.98
CA PRO A 369 -2.69 -13.24 1.11
C PRO A 369 -1.56 -14.22 1.38
N ILE A 370 -0.36 -13.75 1.69
CA ILE A 370 0.80 -14.61 1.97
C ILE A 370 0.54 -15.62 3.11
N ARG A 371 -0.44 -15.35 4.01
CA ARG A 371 -0.83 -16.29 5.07
C ARG A 371 -1.51 -17.55 4.52
N TYR A 372 -2.09 -17.48 3.33
CA TYR A 372 -2.95 -18.50 2.74
C TYR A 372 -2.35 -19.14 1.49
N PHE A 373 -1.34 -18.49 0.88
CA PHE A 373 -0.62 -18.98 -0.29
C PHE A 373 0.81 -19.42 0.08
N GLY A 374 1.45 -20.17 -0.82
CA GLY A 374 2.82 -20.64 -0.63
C GLY A 374 2.93 -21.88 0.26
N PHE A 375 4.10 -22.06 0.86
CA PHE A 375 4.41 -23.21 1.71
C PHE A 375 3.67 -23.13 3.05
N ILE A 376 2.75 -24.06 3.28
CA ILE A 376 2.06 -24.26 4.56
C ILE A 376 2.59 -25.56 5.15
N PRO A 377 3.36 -25.51 6.26
CA PRO A 377 3.93 -26.71 6.86
C PRO A 377 2.86 -27.62 7.45
N ASP A 378 3.05 -28.94 7.34
CA ASP A 378 2.22 -29.95 8.01
C ASP A 378 2.55 -29.98 9.51
N ALA A 379 1.76 -29.27 10.30
CA ALA A 379 1.98 -29.14 11.74
C ALA A 379 2.03 -30.48 12.48
N SER A 380 1.45 -31.57 11.92
CA SER A 380 1.49 -32.90 12.56
C SER A 380 2.89 -33.52 12.57
N LYS A 381 3.80 -33.04 11.71
CA LYS A 381 5.18 -33.52 11.55
C LYS A 381 6.24 -32.51 11.99
N MET A 382 5.83 -31.47 12.67
CA MET A 382 6.68 -30.35 13.02
C MET A 382 6.47 -29.90 14.47
N THR A 383 7.48 -29.22 15.04
CA THR A 383 7.46 -28.66 16.39
C THR A 383 7.71 -27.16 16.32
N PRO A 384 6.95 -26.32 17.08
CA PRO A 384 7.24 -24.90 17.19
C PRO A 384 8.67 -24.64 17.70
N ILE A 385 9.33 -23.64 17.12
CA ILE A 385 10.71 -23.29 17.51
C ILE A 385 10.80 -22.92 19.00
N ASP A 386 9.74 -22.35 19.59
CA ASP A 386 9.67 -22.01 21.02
C ASP A 386 9.91 -23.23 21.92
N ASP A 387 9.38 -24.40 21.53
CA ASP A 387 9.55 -25.64 22.27
C ASP A 387 10.98 -26.22 22.18
N LEU A 388 11.76 -25.77 21.20
CA LEU A 388 13.13 -26.22 20.91
C LEU A 388 14.19 -25.21 21.39
N THR A 389 13.79 -24.12 22.02
CA THR A 389 14.67 -23.05 22.45
C THR A 389 14.56 -22.80 23.95
N ARG A 390 15.60 -22.27 24.56
CA ARG A 390 15.60 -21.79 25.95
C ARG A 390 15.07 -20.38 26.04
N SER A 391 15.41 -19.54 25.05
CA SER A 391 14.94 -18.17 25.00
C SER A 391 14.95 -17.62 23.56
N ILE A 392 14.01 -16.70 23.28
CA ILE A 392 13.98 -15.87 22.06
C ILE A 392 13.86 -14.43 22.50
N ASN A 393 14.88 -13.63 22.22
CA ASN A 393 14.99 -12.26 22.71
C ASN A 393 15.20 -11.27 21.58
N ARG A 394 14.83 -10.01 21.81
CA ARG A 394 15.11 -8.90 20.90
C ARG A 394 16.38 -8.19 21.35
N GLY A 395 17.21 -7.74 20.42
CA GLY A 395 18.36 -6.92 20.71
C GLY A 395 18.01 -5.53 21.29
N ALA A 396 19.03 -4.82 21.76
CA ALA A 396 18.88 -3.55 22.47
C ALA A 396 18.28 -2.45 21.58
N MET A 397 17.23 -1.80 22.09
CA MET A 397 16.61 -0.63 21.45
C MET A 397 17.44 0.62 21.76
N ILE A 398 18.45 0.86 20.94
CA ILE A 398 19.36 1.99 21.06
C ILE A 398 19.08 2.98 19.92
N SER A 399 18.89 4.25 20.23
CA SER A 399 18.70 5.27 19.20
C SER A 399 20.00 5.45 18.40
N ARG A 400 19.88 5.82 17.11
CA ARG A 400 21.05 6.08 16.26
C ARG A 400 21.99 7.11 16.90
N LYS A 401 21.45 8.19 17.47
CA LYS A 401 22.22 9.23 18.14
C LYS A 401 23.01 8.69 19.34
N GLU A 402 22.38 7.86 20.17
CA GLU A 402 23.03 7.22 21.31
C GLU A 402 24.15 6.26 20.87
N LEU A 403 23.86 5.42 19.86
CA LEU A 403 24.83 4.49 19.29
C LEU A 403 26.05 5.21 18.71
N ASP A 404 25.84 6.33 17.99
CA ASP A 404 26.92 7.14 17.42
C ASP A 404 27.81 7.73 18.54
N THR A 405 27.25 8.11 19.69
CA THR A 405 28.05 8.60 20.85
C THR A 405 28.91 7.51 21.50
N MET A 406 28.44 6.25 21.44
CA MET A 406 29.11 5.08 22.00
C MET A 406 30.18 4.52 21.07
N THR A 407 30.09 4.77 19.75
CA THR A 407 30.99 4.22 18.74
C THR A 407 32.40 4.79 18.84
N THR A 408 33.42 3.97 18.56
CA THR A 408 34.82 4.35 18.53
C THR A 408 35.59 3.60 17.46
N THR A 409 36.69 4.21 16.98
CA THR A 409 37.64 3.54 16.06
C THR A 409 38.68 2.73 16.80
N LYS A 410 38.78 2.88 18.14
CA LYS A 410 39.71 2.11 18.96
C LYS A 410 39.15 0.71 19.25
N GLU A 411 40.01 -0.30 19.18
CA GLU A 411 39.65 -1.65 19.61
C GLU A 411 39.41 -1.69 21.13
N THR A 412 38.24 -2.15 21.53
CA THR A 412 37.77 -2.13 22.93
C THR A 412 37.38 -3.50 23.48
N GLY A 413 37.28 -4.52 22.61
CA GLY A 413 36.71 -5.82 22.98
C GLY A 413 35.20 -5.81 23.15
N ILE A 414 34.50 -4.66 22.91
CA ILE A 414 33.04 -4.55 22.90
C ILE A 414 32.63 -4.07 21.51
N LYS A 415 31.82 -4.84 20.84
CA LYS A 415 31.35 -4.58 19.49
C LYS A 415 29.82 -4.59 19.44
N TYR A 416 29.23 -4.08 18.36
CA TYR A 416 27.79 -4.19 18.15
C TYR A 416 27.48 -4.73 16.76
N LEU A 417 26.36 -5.45 16.68
CA LEU A 417 25.89 -6.14 15.48
C LEU A 417 24.62 -5.49 14.94
N LYS A 418 24.65 -5.14 13.66
CA LYS A 418 23.49 -4.68 12.87
C LYS A 418 23.14 -5.71 11.79
N ILE A 419 21.97 -5.59 11.19
CA ILE A 419 21.54 -6.44 10.07
C ILE A 419 22.54 -6.44 8.89
N GLN A 420 23.12 -5.28 8.58
CA GLN A 420 24.09 -5.13 7.49
C GLN A 420 25.39 -5.91 7.72
N ASP A 421 25.72 -6.20 8.97
CA ASP A 421 26.93 -6.91 9.36
C ASP A 421 26.77 -8.44 9.28
N ILE A 422 25.59 -8.92 8.87
CA ILE A 422 25.32 -10.32 8.55
C ILE A 422 25.37 -10.47 7.02
N GLU A 423 26.38 -11.16 6.53
CA GLU A 423 26.61 -11.41 5.11
C GLU A 423 26.96 -12.87 4.88
N ASN A 424 26.50 -13.45 3.78
CA ASN A 424 26.74 -14.85 3.42
C ASN A 424 26.53 -15.82 4.60
N ALA A 425 25.40 -15.62 5.32
CA ALA A 425 25.01 -16.41 6.48
C ALA A 425 26.04 -16.42 7.64
N SER A 426 26.95 -15.46 7.70
CA SER A 426 27.95 -15.29 8.75
C SER A 426 27.98 -13.86 9.28
N ILE A 427 28.49 -13.70 10.49
CA ILE A 427 28.70 -12.38 11.10
C ILE A 427 30.05 -11.83 10.64
N ASN A 428 30.06 -10.59 10.14
CA ASN A 428 31.27 -9.92 9.70
C ASN A 428 32.28 -9.82 10.86
N LYS A 429 33.52 -10.20 10.62
CA LYS A 429 34.61 -10.13 11.63
C LYS A 429 34.98 -8.72 12.03
N ASN A 430 34.74 -7.72 11.17
CA ASN A 430 35.08 -6.32 11.36
C ASN A 430 33.88 -5.52 11.91
N LEU A 431 33.29 -5.96 13.01
CA LEU A 431 32.20 -5.22 13.67
C LEU A 431 32.69 -3.89 14.27
N PRO A 432 31.84 -2.85 14.26
CA PRO A 432 32.15 -1.57 14.90
C PRO A 432 32.34 -1.70 16.41
N ASN A 433 33.32 -0.96 16.96
CA ASN A 433 33.65 -0.97 18.39
C ASN A 433 32.82 0.05 19.18
N LEU A 434 32.49 -0.30 20.43
CA LEU A 434 31.86 0.58 21.40
C LEU A 434 32.85 0.96 22.52
N LYS A 435 32.84 2.23 22.95
CA LYS A 435 33.69 2.72 24.08
C LYS A 435 33.26 2.10 25.39
N ASN A 436 31.98 2.30 25.71
CA ASN A 436 31.30 1.85 26.93
C ASN A 436 29.88 1.46 26.58
N VAL A 437 29.31 0.56 27.36
CA VAL A 437 27.91 0.13 27.25
C VAL A 437 27.28 0.27 28.63
N ASP A 438 26.18 1.02 28.74
CA ASP A 438 25.46 1.19 30.00
C ASP A 438 24.99 -0.16 30.54
N GLU A 439 24.92 -0.32 31.86
CA GLU A 439 24.48 -1.55 32.52
C GLU A 439 23.11 -2.03 32.04
N LYS A 440 22.20 -1.11 31.70
CA LYS A 440 20.87 -1.42 31.13
C LYS A 440 20.90 -2.26 29.85
N TYR A 441 22.05 -2.25 29.14
CA TYR A 441 22.23 -3.01 27.88
C TYR A 441 22.99 -4.32 28.07
N HIS A 442 23.46 -4.67 29.26
CA HIS A 442 24.27 -5.85 29.49
C HIS A 442 23.54 -7.17 29.19
N ASN A 443 22.22 -7.19 29.33
CA ASN A 443 21.40 -8.38 29.02
C ASN A 443 21.22 -8.64 27.52
N TYR A 444 21.71 -7.76 26.66
CA TYR A 444 21.61 -7.88 25.20
C TYR A 444 22.92 -8.32 24.53
N PHE A 445 23.94 -8.67 25.33
CA PHE A 445 25.14 -9.31 24.79
C PHE A 445 24.83 -10.71 24.33
N LEU A 446 25.34 -11.01 23.13
CA LEU A 446 25.21 -12.32 22.54
C LEU A 446 26.19 -13.30 23.19
N GLU A 447 25.74 -14.53 23.36
CA GLU A 447 26.55 -15.67 23.80
C GLU A 447 26.97 -16.51 22.61
N GLU A 448 28.06 -17.29 22.79
CA GLU A 448 28.48 -18.27 21.80
C GLU A 448 27.37 -19.26 21.49
N GLY A 449 27.15 -19.57 20.21
CA GLY A 449 26.10 -20.48 19.78
C GLY A 449 24.72 -19.84 19.62
N ASN A 450 24.49 -18.57 20.08
CA ASN A 450 23.24 -17.89 19.80
C ASN A 450 23.00 -17.80 18.29
N LEU A 451 21.78 -18.12 17.86
CA LEU A 451 21.33 -17.88 16.51
C LEU A 451 20.73 -16.49 16.40
N VAL A 452 21.24 -15.68 15.48
CA VAL A 452 20.77 -14.32 15.25
C VAL A 452 19.92 -14.27 13.98
N ILE A 453 18.77 -13.63 14.05
CA ILE A 453 17.85 -13.46 12.92
C ILE A 453 17.51 -11.98 12.76
N SER A 454 17.54 -11.46 11.52
CA SER A 454 17.03 -10.11 11.25
C SER A 454 15.54 -10.03 11.51
N LYS A 455 15.08 -8.88 12.01
CA LYS A 455 13.67 -8.62 12.28
C LYS A 455 12.85 -8.44 10.99
N SER A 456 13.47 -8.02 9.90
CA SER A 456 12.82 -7.67 8.63
C SER A 456 13.34 -8.50 7.46
N SER A 457 12.48 -8.69 6.47
CA SER A 457 12.85 -9.29 5.18
C SER A 457 13.84 -8.38 4.41
N PRO A 458 14.78 -8.96 3.61
CA PRO A 458 15.11 -10.39 3.57
C PRO A 458 15.73 -10.89 4.87
N TYR A 459 15.27 -12.08 5.34
CA TYR A 459 15.69 -12.60 6.64
C TYR A 459 17.11 -13.12 6.59
N LYS A 460 17.99 -12.46 7.33
CA LYS A 460 19.39 -12.85 7.51
C LYS A 460 19.54 -13.66 8.79
N ILE A 461 20.22 -14.78 8.69
CA ILE A 461 20.41 -15.73 9.78
C ILE A 461 21.89 -16.05 9.89
N ALA A 462 22.44 -15.96 11.09
CA ALA A 462 23.81 -16.31 11.38
C ALA A 462 23.96 -16.79 12.83
N ARG A 463 24.95 -17.65 13.06
CA ARG A 463 25.32 -18.08 14.41
C ARG A 463 26.46 -17.25 14.95
N VAL A 464 26.43 -16.99 16.25
CA VAL A 464 27.53 -16.34 16.96
C VAL A 464 28.65 -17.36 17.18
N GLU A 465 29.76 -17.17 16.47
CA GLU A 465 30.97 -17.93 16.68
C GLU A 465 31.81 -17.33 17.81
N ASN A 466 32.57 -18.20 18.49
CA ASN A 466 33.39 -17.79 19.62
C ASN A 466 34.45 -16.77 19.23
N SER A 467 34.36 -15.59 19.75
CA SER A 467 35.45 -14.63 19.79
C SER A 467 35.98 -14.54 21.22
N LYS A 468 36.96 -15.30 21.56
CA LYS A 468 37.50 -15.55 22.93
C LYS A 468 37.69 -14.34 23.85
N ASN A 469 37.41 -13.10 23.44
CA ASN A 469 37.50 -11.89 24.27
C ASN A 469 36.62 -10.74 23.77
N THR A 470 35.66 -10.96 22.88
CA THR A 470 34.83 -9.91 22.31
C THR A 470 33.39 -10.07 22.74
N LYS A 471 32.82 -9.05 23.42
CA LYS A 471 31.39 -9.00 23.72
C LYS A 471 30.65 -8.34 22.55
N ILE A 472 29.63 -8.98 22.02
CA ILE A 472 28.85 -8.49 20.88
C ILE A 472 27.47 -8.08 21.38
N LEU A 473 27.11 -6.79 21.24
CA LEU A 473 25.80 -6.26 21.57
C LEU A 473 24.88 -6.37 20.37
N ALA A 474 23.74 -7.08 20.49
CA ALA A 474 22.72 -7.14 19.44
C ALA A 474 21.90 -5.86 19.41
N THR A 475 21.71 -5.26 18.23
CA THR A 475 20.81 -4.10 18.04
C THR A 475 19.34 -4.51 17.86
N GLY A 476 18.41 -3.62 18.18
CA GLY A 476 16.96 -3.90 18.26
C GLY A 476 16.25 -4.29 16.96
N ASN A 477 16.99 -4.33 15.82
CA ASN A 477 16.53 -4.88 14.56
C ASN A 477 16.93 -6.35 14.34
N LEU A 478 17.47 -6.97 15.38
CA LEU A 478 17.85 -8.39 15.42
C LEU A 478 17.11 -9.08 16.56
N TYR A 479 16.78 -10.34 16.34
CA TYR A 479 16.44 -11.30 17.38
C TYR A 479 17.63 -12.22 17.61
N TYR A 480 17.79 -12.71 18.84
CA TYR A 480 18.75 -13.76 19.15
C TYR A 480 18.07 -14.89 19.92
N ILE A 481 18.41 -16.11 19.57
CA ILE A 481 17.78 -17.33 20.00
C ILE A 481 18.84 -18.19 20.70
N GLU A 482 18.54 -18.63 21.89
CA GLU A 482 19.29 -19.65 22.62
C GLU A 482 18.61 -21.01 22.39
N ILE A 483 19.26 -21.86 21.59
CA ILE A 483 18.71 -23.16 21.23
C ILE A 483 18.97 -24.16 22.36
N ASP A 484 17.98 -25.00 22.63
CA ASP A 484 18.11 -26.09 23.61
C ASP A 484 18.78 -27.32 22.95
N GLU A 485 20.09 -27.43 23.12
CA GLU A 485 20.91 -28.48 22.51
C GLU A 485 20.54 -29.89 22.95
N ASP A 486 19.86 -30.04 24.09
CA ASP A 486 19.36 -31.32 24.56
C ASP A 486 18.15 -31.82 23.73
N LYS A 487 17.43 -30.90 23.08
CA LYS A 487 16.24 -31.20 22.29
C LYS A 487 16.51 -31.30 20.78
N VAL A 488 17.38 -30.47 20.26
CA VAL A 488 17.60 -30.33 18.83
C VAL A 488 19.04 -29.97 18.50
N ASN A 489 19.52 -30.36 17.31
CA ASN A 489 20.81 -29.90 16.82
C ASN A 489 20.72 -28.42 16.39
N PRO A 490 21.53 -27.52 16.98
CA PRO A 490 21.46 -26.08 16.66
C PRO A 490 21.74 -25.78 15.19
N THR A 491 22.66 -26.53 14.55
CA THR A 491 22.96 -26.37 13.14
C THR A 491 21.79 -26.80 12.25
N PHE A 492 20.99 -27.77 12.69
CA PHE A 492 19.79 -28.20 11.98
C PHE A 492 18.74 -27.09 11.94
N ILE A 493 18.49 -26.38 13.07
CA ILE A 493 17.59 -25.22 13.08
C ILE A 493 18.09 -24.12 12.14
N GLU A 494 19.38 -23.79 12.22
CA GLU A 494 20.01 -22.79 11.35
C GLU A 494 19.84 -23.14 9.87
N MET A 495 20.18 -24.37 9.49
CA MET A 495 20.04 -24.89 8.14
C MET A 495 18.60 -24.81 7.65
N TYR A 496 17.64 -25.25 8.48
CA TYR A 496 16.23 -25.21 8.13
C TYR A 496 15.71 -23.77 7.95
N LEU A 497 16.04 -22.86 8.85
CA LEU A 497 15.60 -21.46 8.72
C LEU A 497 16.22 -20.74 7.51
N LYS A 498 17.39 -21.23 7.02
CA LYS A 498 18.03 -20.73 5.78
C LYS A 498 17.45 -21.37 4.52
N SER A 499 16.72 -22.48 4.61
CA SER A 499 16.08 -23.14 3.46
C SER A 499 14.93 -22.30 2.90
N ASP A 500 14.49 -22.60 1.67
CA ASP A 500 13.36 -21.93 1.03
C ASP A 500 12.07 -22.06 1.87
N GLU A 501 11.84 -23.23 2.50
CA GLU A 501 10.70 -23.48 3.38
C GLU A 501 10.78 -22.68 4.67
N GLY A 502 11.95 -22.57 5.28
CA GLY A 502 12.18 -21.77 6.47
C GLY A 502 11.99 -20.27 6.20
N GLN A 503 12.56 -19.78 5.10
CA GLN A 503 12.37 -18.40 4.64
C GLN A 503 10.90 -18.11 4.31
N ALA A 504 10.21 -19.01 3.61
CA ALA A 504 8.80 -18.89 3.31
C ALA A 504 7.92 -18.81 4.57
N GLN A 505 8.24 -19.55 5.64
CA GLN A 505 7.55 -19.42 6.93
C GLN A 505 7.79 -18.05 7.59
N LEU A 506 9.05 -17.56 7.58
CA LEU A 506 9.39 -16.24 8.12
C LEU A 506 8.61 -15.14 7.39
N GLU A 507 8.57 -15.17 6.07
CA GLU A 507 7.82 -14.22 5.23
C GLU A 507 6.32 -14.31 5.48
N ARG A 508 5.77 -15.53 5.47
CA ARG A 508 4.34 -15.77 5.72
C ARG A 508 3.87 -15.23 7.08
N LEU A 509 4.70 -15.33 8.12
CA LEU A 509 4.38 -14.88 9.49
C LEU A 509 4.71 -13.40 9.72
N SER A 510 5.24 -12.72 8.73
CA SER A 510 5.57 -11.30 8.78
C SER A 510 4.37 -10.41 8.52
N THR A 511 4.48 -9.18 8.97
CA THR A 511 3.48 -8.12 8.76
C THR A 511 4.18 -6.80 8.51
N GLY A 512 3.58 -5.95 7.69
CA GLY A 512 4.11 -4.63 7.34
C GLY A 512 3.67 -4.21 5.94
N SER A 513 3.48 -2.90 5.71
CA SER A 513 3.04 -2.37 4.41
C SER A 513 4.21 -1.94 3.52
N VAL A 514 5.36 -1.59 4.11
CA VAL A 514 6.56 -1.09 3.39
C VAL A 514 7.77 -1.94 3.73
N ILE A 515 7.94 -2.26 5.01
CA ILE A 515 8.97 -3.17 5.50
C ILE A 515 8.27 -4.24 6.30
N GLU A 516 8.28 -5.45 5.77
CA GLU A 516 7.74 -6.60 6.46
C GLU A 516 8.65 -7.01 7.62
N THR A 517 8.03 -7.19 8.77
CA THR A 517 8.73 -7.58 10.00
C THR A 517 8.02 -8.71 10.71
N ILE A 518 8.78 -9.65 11.27
CA ILE A 518 8.22 -10.69 12.11
C ILE A 518 8.20 -10.24 13.57
N SER A 519 7.11 -10.50 14.30
CA SER A 519 7.04 -10.31 15.75
C SER A 519 7.67 -11.48 16.49
N ILE A 520 8.07 -11.29 17.77
CA ILE A 520 8.53 -12.41 18.61
C ILE A 520 7.43 -13.46 18.76
N LYS A 521 6.16 -13.04 18.92
CA LYS A 521 5.01 -13.94 19.00
C LYS A 521 4.97 -14.86 17.78
N ASN A 522 5.08 -14.31 16.59
CA ASN A 522 5.06 -15.06 15.34
C ASN A 522 6.34 -15.89 15.13
N LEU A 523 7.50 -15.35 15.50
CA LEU A 523 8.77 -16.08 15.40
C LEU A 523 8.72 -17.38 16.22
N LYS A 524 8.11 -17.35 17.40
CA LYS A 524 7.91 -18.51 18.28
C LYS A 524 7.06 -19.62 17.66
N THR A 525 6.19 -19.30 16.71
CA THR A 525 5.31 -20.25 16.03
C THR A 525 5.92 -20.87 14.76
N ILE A 526 7.14 -20.50 14.37
CA ILE A 526 7.85 -21.16 13.27
C ILE A 526 7.95 -22.65 13.56
N LEU A 527 7.58 -23.45 12.56
CA LEU A 527 7.55 -24.90 12.67
C LEU A 527 8.84 -25.51 12.13
N ILE A 528 9.48 -26.35 12.93
CA ILE A 528 10.71 -27.07 12.63
C ILE A 528 10.39 -28.56 12.42
N PRO A 529 10.92 -29.24 11.38
CA PRO A 529 10.64 -30.65 11.12
C PRO A 529 11.03 -31.58 12.29
N ASN A 530 10.15 -32.53 12.63
CA ASN A 530 10.39 -33.55 13.65
C ASN A 530 11.25 -34.67 13.08
N LEU A 531 12.56 -34.52 13.19
CA LEU A 531 13.53 -35.57 12.88
C LEU A 531 14.20 -36.07 14.15
N SER A 532 14.55 -37.35 14.18
CA SER A 532 15.39 -37.88 15.25
C SER A 532 16.77 -37.21 15.28
N ARG A 533 17.41 -37.20 16.44
CA ARG A 533 18.75 -36.58 16.57
C ARG A 533 19.75 -37.18 15.58
N GLU A 534 19.72 -38.51 15.32
CA GLU A 534 20.58 -39.18 14.38
C GLU A 534 20.35 -38.69 12.93
N GLU A 535 19.08 -38.50 12.52
CA GLU A 535 18.75 -37.95 11.21
C GLU A 535 19.21 -36.49 11.08
N GLN A 536 18.99 -35.66 12.12
CA GLN A 536 19.49 -34.29 12.14
C GLN A 536 21.01 -34.23 12.00
N ASP A 537 21.77 -35.03 12.77
CA ASP A 537 23.22 -35.04 12.77
C ASP A 537 23.78 -35.52 11.41
N THR A 538 23.07 -36.45 10.76
CA THR A 538 23.44 -36.92 9.41
C THR A 538 23.28 -35.82 8.37
N LEU A 539 22.12 -35.10 8.35
CA LEU A 539 21.86 -33.99 7.44
C LEU A 539 22.81 -32.82 7.69
N VAL A 540 23.07 -32.50 8.96
CA VAL A 540 23.99 -31.43 9.35
C VAL A 540 25.41 -31.72 8.87
N LYS A 541 25.87 -32.95 8.98
CA LYS A 541 27.21 -33.35 8.49
C LYS A 541 27.32 -33.11 6.98
N GLU A 542 26.35 -33.56 6.21
CA GLU A 542 26.33 -33.37 4.76
C GLU A 542 26.27 -31.89 4.39
N TYR A 543 25.42 -31.11 5.08
CA TYR A 543 25.29 -29.66 4.90
C TYR A 543 26.63 -28.94 5.13
N LEU A 544 27.32 -29.25 6.23
CA LEU A 544 28.61 -28.64 6.54
C LEU A 544 29.70 -28.99 5.52
N GLU A 545 29.66 -30.17 4.93
CA GLU A 545 30.57 -30.55 3.84
C GLU A 545 30.34 -29.70 2.58
N TYR A 546 29.08 -29.35 2.26
CA TYR A 546 28.77 -28.44 1.16
C TYR A 546 29.14 -26.98 1.47
N GLU A 547 28.91 -26.50 2.69
CA GLU A 547 29.33 -25.16 3.13
C GLU A 547 30.86 -24.98 3.01
N GLU A 548 31.64 -25.98 3.43
CA GLU A 548 33.10 -25.96 3.28
C GLU A 548 33.53 -25.89 1.81
N GLN A 549 32.85 -26.61 0.93
CA GLN A 549 33.12 -26.55 -0.52
C GLN A 549 32.79 -25.18 -1.10
N LEU A 550 31.66 -24.57 -0.71
CA LEU A 550 31.26 -23.22 -1.13
C LEU A 550 32.27 -22.17 -0.67
N ASP A 551 32.70 -22.22 0.58
CA ASP A 551 33.74 -21.35 1.13
C ASP A 551 35.05 -21.43 0.34
N LEU A 552 35.45 -22.66 -0.05
CA LEU A 552 36.66 -22.89 -0.86
C LEU A 552 36.52 -22.25 -2.25
N LEU A 553 35.35 -22.41 -2.88
CA LEU A 553 35.06 -21.82 -4.19
C LEU A 553 35.06 -20.28 -4.14
N ASP A 554 34.49 -19.68 -3.10
CA ASP A 554 34.47 -18.21 -2.94
C ASP A 554 35.89 -17.65 -2.73
N ARG A 555 36.74 -18.32 -1.93
CA ARG A 555 38.17 -17.97 -1.80
C ARG A 555 38.90 -18.04 -3.12
N GLN A 556 38.65 -19.09 -3.92
CA GLN A 556 39.24 -19.22 -5.25
C GLN A 556 38.76 -18.08 -6.19
N LYS A 557 37.49 -17.71 -6.15
CA LYS A 557 36.90 -16.61 -6.93
C LYS A 557 37.54 -15.28 -6.55
N GLU A 558 37.76 -15.01 -5.26
CA GLU A 558 38.44 -13.81 -4.79
C GLU A 558 39.88 -13.72 -5.31
N ILE A 559 40.66 -14.82 -5.21
CA ILE A 559 42.03 -14.89 -5.72
C ILE A 559 42.07 -14.60 -7.22
N ILE A 560 41.17 -15.22 -8.00
CA ILE A 560 41.08 -15.01 -9.45
C ILE A 560 40.68 -13.53 -9.76
N SER A 561 39.75 -13.00 -9.02
CA SER A 561 39.31 -11.60 -9.17
C SER A 561 40.43 -10.61 -8.87
N GLN A 562 41.22 -10.87 -7.82
CA GLN A 562 42.39 -10.06 -7.48
C GLN A 562 43.46 -10.14 -8.56
N ARG A 563 43.82 -11.34 -9.03
CA ARG A 563 44.78 -11.52 -10.13
C ARG A 563 44.35 -10.81 -11.41
N ARG A 564 43.02 -10.82 -11.71
CA ARG A 564 42.47 -10.08 -12.85
C ARG A 564 42.63 -8.56 -12.70
N LYS A 565 42.44 -8.00 -11.50
CA LYS A 565 42.72 -6.57 -11.23
C LYS A 565 44.19 -6.23 -11.44
N GLU A 566 45.10 -7.03 -10.90
CA GLU A 566 46.56 -6.84 -11.04
C GLU A 566 47.02 -6.88 -12.50
N LEU A 567 46.36 -7.70 -13.34
CA LEU A 567 46.65 -7.72 -14.77
C LEU A 567 46.24 -6.43 -15.48
N ILE A 568 45.11 -5.83 -15.09
CA ILE A 568 44.64 -4.56 -15.67
C ILE A 568 45.55 -3.41 -15.21
N GLU A 569 45.95 -3.40 -13.93
CA GLU A 569 46.87 -2.38 -13.39
C GLU A 569 48.26 -2.39 -14.01
N LYS A 570 48.71 -3.55 -14.55
CA LYS A 570 49.99 -3.64 -15.31
C LYS A 570 49.90 -3.06 -16.71
N VAL A 571 48.73 -2.80 -17.24
CA VAL A 571 48.49 -2.28 -18.59
C VAL A 571 48.19 -0.77 -18.57
N LEU A 572 47.84 -0.23 -17.41
CA LEU A 572 47.61 1.20 -17.15
C LEU A 572 48.91 1.84 -16.59
#